data_bc5ba76d9908783c7f5e08db760ca475
#
_entry.id   bc5ba76d9908783c7f5e08db760ca475
#
_cell.length_a   1.000
_cell.length_b   1.000
_cell.length_c   1.000
_cell.angle_alpha   90.00
_cell.angle_beta   90.00
_cell.angle_gamma   90.00
#
_symmetry.space_group_name_H-M   'P 1'
#
loop_
_entity.id
_entity.type
_entity.pdbx_description
1 polymer ?
#
loop_
_entity_poly.entity_id
_entity_poly.type
_entity_poly.pdbx_seq_one_letter_code
_entity_poly.pdbx_strand_id
1 'polypeptide(L)'
;MTSTDTQRDVVELLLEARQVVSLAESLAHQSCTTETRELAQHVSDVVEWVLPLHCADEDESVTSRLTGRNTVVDAALTQMRREHLALDAPMARVRLLCRMVARDVSRLHALRFELEAAATDLRARLERHQTFEESAVIPALKRLLFADELTAIADEMRARRQSLAA
;
A
#
# COMPACT_ATOMS: atom_id res chain seq x y z
N MET A 1 -14.44 -22.48 -5.57
CA MET A 1 -14.36 -21.00 -5.63
C MET A 1 -14.90 -20.57 -6.99
N THR A 2 -15.82 -19.63 -7.04
CA THR A 2 -16.32 -19.08 -8.31
C THR A 2 -15.34 -18.02 -8.84
N SER A 3 -15.32 -17.77 -10.15
CA SER A 3 -14.49 -16.70 -10.76
C SER A 3 -14.72 -15.33 -10.12
N THR A 4 -15.94 -15.09 -9.64
CA THR A 4 -16.34 -13.84 -8.95
C THR A 4 -15.69 -13.72 -7.57
N ASP A 5 -15.53 -14.84 -6.85
CA ASP A 5 -14.90 -14.84 -5.52
C ASP A 5 -13.40 -14.53 -5.64
N THR A 6 -12.71 -15.18 -6.58
CA THR A 6 -11.27 -14.92 -6.83
C THR A 6 -11.01 -13.47 -7.25
N GLN A 7 -11.88 -12.90 -8.10
CA GLN A 7 -11.78 -11.51 -8.53
C GLN A 7 -11.98 -10.54 -7.36
N ARG A 8 -12.88 -10.86 -6.43
CA ARG A 8 -13.07 -10.09 -5.20
C ARG A 8 -11.83 -10.15 -4.32
N ASP A 9 -11.26 -11.34 -4.11
CA ASP A 9 -10.07 -11.54 -3.29
C ASP A 9 -8.89 -10.69 -3.78
N VAL A 10 -8.62 -10.65 -5.10
CA VAL A 10 -7.56 -9.81 -5.68
C VAL A 10 -7.81 -8.34 -5.41
N VAL A 11 -9.03 -7.85 -5.64
CA VAL A 11 -9.40 -6.44 -5.41
C VAL A 11 -9.32 -6.07 -3.93
N GLU A 12 -9.76 -6.93 -3.02
CA GLU A 12 -9.66 -6.71 -1.57
C GLU A 12 -8.20 -6.60 -1.12
N LEU A 13 -7.33 -7.48 -1.61
CA LEU A 13 -5.89 -7.44 -1.31
C LEU A 13 -5.23 -6.14 -1.80
N LEU A 14 -5.67 -5.61 -2.94
CA LEU A 14 -5.17 -4.33 -3.47
C LEU A 14 -5.69 -3.11 -2.66
N LEU A 15 -6.82 -3.20 -1.97
CA LEU A 15 -7.41 -2.09 -1.22
C LEU A 15 -7.01 -2.02 0.27
N GLU A 16 -6.27 -2.99 0.80
CA GLU A 16 -5.85 -3.03 2.22
C GLU A 16 -4.97 -1.84 2.64
N ALA A 17 -4.27 -1.19 1.72
CA ALA A 17 -3.36 -0.08 1.99
C ALA A 17 -4.03 1.17 2.62
N ARG A 18 -5.36 1.33 2.51
CA ARG A 18 -6.08 2.51 3.02
C ARG A 18 -6.04 2.70 4.53
N GLN A 19 -5.99 1.61 5.29
CA GLN A 19 -6.09 1.68 6.76
C GLN A 19 -4.85 2.28 7.41
N VAL A 20 -3.69 2.14 6.76
CA VAL A 20 -2.39 2.54 7.32
C VAL A 20 -2.27 4.03 7.54
N VAL A 21 -2.83 4.80 6.63
CA VAL A 21 -2.63 6.24 6.58
C VAL A 21 -3.41 6.97 7.67
N SER A 22 -4.64 6.51 7.95
CA SER A 22 -5.43 7.07 9.05
C SER A 22 -4.78 6.79 10.41
N LEU A 23 -4.06 5.68 10.56
CA LEU A 23 -3.29 5.37 11.77
C LEU A 23 -2.09 6.32 11.93
N ALA A 24 -1.36 6.63 10.86
CA ALA A 24 -0.22 7.55 10.91
C ALA A 24 -0.65 8.99 11.27
N GLU A 25 -1.78 9.47 10.75
CA GLU A 25 -2.32 10.78 11.10
C GLU A 25 -2.82 10.81 12.56
N SER A 26 -3.53 9.77 13.01
CA SER A 26 -4.01 9.69 14.38
C SER A 26 -2.87 9.70 15.38
N LEU A 27 -1.72 9.11 15.05
CA LEU A 27 -0.54 9.08 15.91
C LEU A 27 -0.04 10.47 16.30
N ALA A 28 -0.07 11.44 15.37
CA ALA A 28 0.38 12.80 15.62
C ALA A 28 -0.46 13.51 16.72
N HIS A 29 -1.68 13.07 16.97
CA HIS A 29 -2.61 13.66 17.93
C HIS A 29 -2.70 12.91 19.26
N GLN A 30 -1.92 11.83 19.44
CA GLN A 30 -1.91 11.04 20.68
C GLN A 30 -1.11 11.70 21.81
N SER A 31 -1.33 11.19 23.01
CA SER A 31 -0.49 11.48 24.20
C SER A 31 0.71 10.53 24.22
N CYS A 32 1.77 10.88 24.99
CA CYS A 32 2.97 10.07 25.10
C CYS A 32 2.75 8.86 26.03
N THR A 33 2.11 7.81 25.54
CA THR A 33 1.78 6.59 26.30
C THR A 33 2.44 5.35 25.69
N THR A 34 2.32 4.20 26.38
CA THR A 34 2.79 2.91 25.85
C THR A 34 1.99 2.53 24.59
N GLU A 35 0.70 2.74 24.58
CA GLU A 35 -0.18 2.47 23.45
C GLU A 35 0.23 3.30 22.23
N THR A 36 0.65 4.54 22.43
CA THR A 36 1.19 5.40 21.38
C THR A 36 2.50 4.86 20.82
N ARG A 37 3.36 4.30 21.66
CA ARG A 37 4.59 3.63 21.22
C ARG A 37 4.27 2.41 20.35
N GLU A 38 3.32 1.58 20.78
CA GLU A 38 2.90 0.39 20.05
C GLU A 38 2.25 0.76 18.73
N LEU A 39 1.42 1.81 18.71
CA LEU A 39 0.84 2.35 17.48
C LEU A 39 1.93 2.85 16.51
N ALA A 40 2.93 3.58 17.01
CA ALA A 40 4.04 4.05 16.20
C ALA A 40 4.85 2.90 15.60
N GLN A 41 5.10 1.83 16.37
CA GLN A 41 5.74 0.62 15.86
C GLN A 41 4.89 -0.03 14.79
N HIS A 42 3.60 -0.22 15.04
CA HIS A 42 2.67 -0.82 14.08
C HIS A 42 2.62 -0.04 12.76
N VAL A 43 2.47 1.29 12.80
CA VAL A 43 2.51 2.14 11.59
C VAL A 43 3.84 1.98 10.85
N SER A 44 4.97 1.97 11.58
CA SER A 44 6.29 1.75 10.98
C SER A 44 6.37 0.42 10.24
N ASP A 45 5.87 -0.66 10.86
CA ASP A 45 5.93 -2.01 10.29
C ASP A 45 5.05 -2.13 9.05
N VAL A 46 3.86 -1.55 9.09
CA VAL A 46 2.97 -1.55 7.92
C VAL A 46 3.57 -0.76 6.75
N VAL A 47 4.14 0.41 7.00
CA VAL A 47 4.80 1.22 5.95
C VAL A 47 6.06 0.52 5.43
N GLU A 48 6.75 -0.28 6.26
CA GLU A 48 7.95 -1.01 5.85
C GLU A 48 7.67 -2.28 5.06
N TRP A 49 6.58 -2.99 5.40
CA TRP A 49 6.33 -4.33 4.86
C TRP A 49 5.07 -4.41 3.99
N VAL A 50 3.96 -3.81 4.44
CA VAL A 50 2.66 -4.01 3.76
C VAL A 50 2.55 -3.15 2.50
N LEU A 51 2.93 -1.87 2.54
CA LEU A 51 2.84 -0.99 1.37
C LEU A 51 3.80 -1.41 0.24
N PRO A 52 5.09 -1.74 0.50
CA PRO A 52 5.96 -2.26 -0.55
C PRO A 52 5.48 -3.59 -1.12
N LEU A 53 4.87 -4.44 -0.29
CA LEU A 53 4.29 -5.70 -0.75
C LEU A 53 3.12 -5.48 -1.70
N HIS A 54 2.24 -4.51 -1.39
CA HIS A 54 1.16 -4.11 -2.26
C HIS A 54 1.67 -3.62 -3.62
N CYS A 55 2.67 -2.72 -3.65
CA CYS A 55 3.29 -2.30 -4.90
C CYS A 55 3.92 -3.48 -5.67
N ALA A 56 4.57 -4.42 -4.98
CA ALA A 56 5.13 -5.63 -5.61
C ALA A 56 4.04 -6.54 -6.19
N ASP A 57 2.89 -6.68 -5.52
CA ASP A 57 1.77 -7.44 -6.03
C ASP A 57 1.26 -6.91 -7.37
N GLU A 58 1.22 -5.58 -7.50
CA GLU A 58 0.81 -4.94 -8.75
C GLU A 58 1.89 -4.98 -9.82
N ASP A 59 3.12 -4.64 -9.46
CA ASP A 59 4.23 -4.58 -10.42
C ASP A 59 4.60 -5.96 -10.96
N GLU A 60 4.57 -7.01 -10.13
CA GLU A 60 5.00 -8.35 -10.52
C GLU A 60 3.85 -9.21 -11.05
N SER A 61 2.69 -9.22 -10.37
CA SER A 61 1.60 -10.13 -10.72
C SER A 61 0.59 -9.51 -11.68
N VAL A 62 0.13 -8.28 -11.43
CA VAL A 62 -0.89 -7.63 -12.28
C VAL A 62 -0.26 -7.13 -13.57
N THR A 63 0.83 -6.36 -13.47
CA THR A 63 1.49 -5.75 -14.62
C THR A 63 1.99 -6.78 -15.61
N SER A 64 2.60 -7.89 -15.16
CA SER A 64 3.14 -8.93 -16.03
C SER A 64 2.06 -9.55 -16.94
N ARG A 65 0.82 -9.62 -16.49
CA ARG A 65 -0.30 -10.21 -17.23
C ARG A 65 -1.07 -9.22 -18.10
N LEU A 66 -1.07 -7.95 -17.74
CA LEU A 66 -1.76 -6.91 -18.49
C LEU A 66 -0.90 -6.27 -19.58
N THR A 67 0.43 -6.32 -19.44
CA THR A 67 1.37 -5.74 -20.44
C THR A 67 1.17 -6.34 -21.81
N GLY A 68 1.09 -5.48 -22.84
CA GLY A 68 0.92 -5.86 -24.23
C GLY A 68 -0.51 -6.22 -24.63
N ARG A 69 -1.46 -6.20 -23.69
CA ARG A 69 -2.88 -6.48 -24.03
C ARG A 69 -3.54 -5.31 -24.75
N ASN A 70 -3.15 -4.08 -24.44
CA ASN A 70 -3.74 -2.87 -25.01
C ASN A 70 -2.84 -1.66 -24.72
N THR A 71 -2.62 -0.79 -25.69
CA THR A 71 -1.75 0.40 -25.54
C THR A 71 -2.22 1.38 -24.46
N VAL A 72 -3.54 1.50 -24.23
CA VAL A 72 -4.09 2.34 -23.15
C VAL A 72 -3.76 1.73 -21.78
N VAL A 73 -3.85 0.40 -21.67
CA VAL A 73 -3.48 -0.32 -20.44
C VAL A 73 -1.98 -0.22 -20.21
N ASP A 74 -1.14 -0.36 -21.22
CA ASP A 74 0.32 -0.21 -21.08
C ASP A 74 0.71 1.18 -20.57
N ALA A 75 0.01 2.23 -21.05
CA ALA A 75 0.19 3.58 -20.54
C ALA A 75 -0.24 3.71 -19.06
N ALA A 76 -1.35 3.07 -18.68
CA ALA A 76 -1.81 3.05 -17.28
C ALA A 76 -0.83 2.33 -16.37
N LEU A 77 -0.31 1.17 -16.76
CA LEU A 77 0.70 0.43 -16.01
C LEU A 77 2.01 1.23 -15.86
N THR A 78 2.39 1.97 -16.89
CA THR A 78 3.54 2.88 -16.83
C THR A 78 3.31 4.01 -15.81
N GLN A 79 2.10 4.57 -15.75
CA GLN A 79 1.73 5.58 -14.78
C GLN A 79 1.72 5.00 -13.36
N MET A 80 1.13 3.85 -13.15
CA MET A 80 1.10 3.15 -11.85
C MET A 80 2.51 2.96 -11.27
N ARG A 81 3.45 2.45 -12.08
CA ARG A 81 4.85 2.32 -11.65
C ARG A 81 5.52 3.64 -11.27
N ARG A 82 5.21 4.73 -11.97
CA ARG A 82 5.73 6.06 -11.60
C ARG A 82 5.18 6.53 -10.26
N GLU A 83 3.93 6.20 -9.97
CA GLU A 83 3.30 6.51 -8.69
C GLU A 83 3.92 5.69 -7.56
N HIS A 84 4.20 4.39 -7.77
CA HIS A 84 4.94 3.56 -6.80
C HIS A 84 6.29 4.17 -6.45
N LEU A 85 7.09 4.54 -7.45
CA LEU A 85 8.38 5.21 -7.22
C LEU A 85 8.23 6.55 -6.46
N ALA A 86 7.11 7.26 -6.67
CA ALA A 86 6.83 8.50 -5.97
C ALA A 86 6.37 8.31 -4.51
N LEU A 87 6.02 7.08 -4.10
CA LEU A 87 5.68 6.73 -2.72
C LEU A 87 6.91 6.45 -1.85
N ASP A 88 8.06 6.07 -2.43
CA ASP A 88 9.25 5.64 -1.68
C ASP A 88 9.72 6.68 -0.64
N ALA A 89 9.87 7.93 -1.04
CA ALA A 89 10.36 8.97 -0.15
C ALA A 89 9.35 9.32 0.97
N PRO A 90 8.05 9.51 0.71
CA PRO A 90 7.03 9.67 1.75
C PRO A 90 6.95 8.49 2.71
N MET A 91 6.97 7.25 2.22
CA MET A 91 7.00 6.04 3.06
C MET A 91 8.23 6.03 3.97
N ALA A 92 9.42 6.26 3.42
CA ALA A 92 10.65 6.31 4.20
C ALA A 92 10.59 7.40 5.29
N ARG A 93 9.98 8.55 5.02
CA ARG A 93 9.82 9.64 5.98
C ARG A 93 8.89 9.26 7.13
N VAL A 94 7.68 8.77 6.84
CA VAL A 94 6.73 8.31 7.88
C VAL A 94 7.35 7.21 8.71
N ARG A 95 7.96 6.20 8.08
CA ARG A 95 8.65 5.11 8.77
C ARG A 95 9.72 5.62 9.73
N LEU A 96 10.58 6.53 9.30
CA LEU A 96 11.64 7.09 10.13
C LEU A 96 11.07 7.77 11.38
N LEU A 97 10.08 8.64 11.20
CA LEU A 97 9.46 9.38 12.30
C LEU A 97 8.75 8.46 13.28
N CYS A 98 7.99 7.48 12.77
CA CYS A 98 7.33 6.47 13.60
C CYS A 98 8.34 5.63 14.39
N ARG A 99 9.47 5.22 13.81
CA ARG A 99 10.54 4.52 14.53
C ARG A 99 11.19 5.37 15.63
N MET A 100 11.33 6.66 15.40
CA MET A 100 11.83 7.57 16.44
C MET A 100 10.88 7.65 17.63
N VAL A 101 9.56 7.73 17.38
CA VAL A 101 8.53 7.73 18.43
C VAL A 101 8.43 6.37 19.11
N ALA A 102 8.51 5.26 18.38
CA ALA A 102 8.47 3.90 18.93
C ALA A 102 9.65 3.62 19.86
N ARG A 103 10.84 4.16 19.56
CA ARG A 103 12.03 4.05 20.44
C ARG A 103 11.93 4.93 21.69
N ASP A 104 11.38 6.13 21.53
CA ASP A 104 11.26 7.12 22.58
C ASP A 104 9.98 7.94 22.37
N VAL A 105 8.90 7.56 23.03
CA VAL A 105 7.58 8.19 22.88
C VAL A 105 7.57 9.67 23.31
N SER A 106 8.51 10.10 24.16
CA SER A 106 8.62 11.51 24.57
C SER A 106 8.95 12.45 23.40
N ARG A 107 9.55 11.92 22.33
CA ARG A 107 9.83 12.65 21.10
C ARG A 107 8.59 13.06 20.32
N LEU A 108 7.44 12.40 20.55
CA LEU A 108 6.22 12.70 19.81
C LEU A 108 5.86 14.19 19.85
N HIS A 109 6.01 14.83 21.00
CA HIS A 109 5.71 16.26 21.12
C HIS A 109 6.57 17.13 20.18
N ALA A 110 7.86 16.83 20.08
CA ALA A 110 8.79 17.56 19.20
C ALA A 110 8.60 17.22 17.72
N LEU A 111 8.18 15.99 17.40
CA LEU A 111 8.04 15.50 16.02
C LEU A 111 6.61 15.64 15.47
N ARG A 112 5.65 16.11 16.26
CA ARG A 112 4.22 16.10 15.92
C ARG A 112 3.92 16.72 14.57
N PHE A 113 4.37 17.95 14.32
CA PHE A 113 4.10 18.67 13.08
C PHE A 113 4.77 18.00 11.87
N GLU A 114 5.95 17.46 12.08
CA GLU A 114 6.69 16.77 11.02
C GLU A 114 6.03 15.43 10.66
N LEU A 115 5.56 14.70 11.66
CA LEU A 115 4.83 13.45 11.48
C LEU A 115 3.48 13.69 10.79
N GLU A 116 2.73 14.71 11.22
CA GLU A 116 1.47 15.11 10.62
C GLU A 116 1.64 15.48 9.13
N ALA A 117 2.64 16.32 8.82
CA ALA A 117 2.94 16.71 7.44
C ALA A 117 3.35 15.51 6.58
N ALA A 118 4.19 14.61 7.11
CA ALA A 118 4.63 13.42 6.39
C ALA A 118 3.48 12.43 6.16
N ALA A 119 2.61 12.23 7.15
CA ALA A 119 1.44 11.37 7.04
C ALA A 119 0.43 11.92 6.03
N THR A 120 0.19 13.23 6.05
CA THR A 120 -0.71 13.91 5.09
C THR A 120 -0.19 13.82 3.66
N ASP A 121 1.13 13.99 3.41
CA ASP A 121 1.72 13.82 2.07
C ASP A 121 1.58 12.37 1.58
N LEU A 122 1.89 11.39 2.43
CA LEU A 122 1.74 9.98 2.10
C LEU A 122 0.28 9.65 1.77
N ARG A 123 -0.67 10.10 2.60
CA ARG A 123 -2.10 9.93 2.36
C ARG A 123 -2.53 10.48 1.01
N ALA A 124 -2.21 11.72 0.72
CA ALA A 124 -2.61 12.37 -0.52
C ALA A 124 -2.08 11.64 -1.77
N ARG A 125 -0.91 11.00 -1.68
CA ARG A 125 -0.33 10.20 -2.77
C ARG A 125 -1.02 8.86 -2.89
N LEU A 126 -1.25 8.15 -1.79
CA LEU A 126 -1.95 6.87 -1.79
C LEU A 126 -3.40 7.01 -2.26
N GLU A 127 -4.12 8.05 -1.86
CA GLU A 127 -5.49 8.31 -2.33
C GLU A 127 -5.55 8.54 -3.85
N ARG A 128 -4.59 9.30 -4.40
CA ARG A 128 -4.50 9.49 -5.86
C ARG A 128 -4.18 8.19 -6.58
N HIS A 129 -3.21 7.44 -6.08
CA HIS A 129 -2.81 6.15 -6.61
C HIS A 129 -3.99 5.17 -6.63
N GLN A 130 -4.68 4.99 -5.52
CA GLN A 130 -5.87 4.13 -5.43
C GLN A 130 -7.02 4.58 -6.34
N THR A 131 -7.27 5.89 -6.44
CA THR A 131 -8.27 6.43 -7.38
C THR A 131 -7.90 6.08 -8.82
N PHE A 132 -6.61 6.14 -9.15
CA PHE A 132 -6.11 5.75 -10.45
C PHE A 132 -6.29 4.25 -10.70
N GLU A 133 -5.95 3.38 -9.77
CA GLU A 133 -6.17 1.93 -9.86
C GLU A 133 -7.65 1.59 -10.06
N GLU A 134 -8.53 2.17 -9.24
CA GLU A 134 -9.97 1.96 -9.31
C GLU A 134 -10.56 2.39 -10.66
N SER A 135 -9.99 3.42 -11.28
CA SER A 135 -10.49 3.96 -12.55
C SER A 135 -9.88 3.32 -13.80
N ALA A 136 -8.64 2.83 -13.73
CA ALA A 136 -7.89 2.36 -14.88
C ALA A 136 -7.46 0.89 -14.80
N VAL A 137 -6.80 0.48 -13.69
CA VAL A 137 -6.15 -0.84 -13.58
C VAL A 137 -7.17 -1.93 -13.24
N ILE A 138 -8.00 -1.74 -12.22
CA ILE A 138 -9.02 -2.71 -11.82
C ILE A 138 -10.03 -3.01 -12.93
N PRO A 139 -10.57 -2.03 -13.66
CA PRO A 139 -11.42 -2.30 -14.83
C PRO A 139 -10.71 -3.06 -15.96
N ALA A 140 -9.41 -2.79 -16.18
CA ALA A 140 -8.62 -3.52 -17.17
C ALA A 140 -8.43 -4.98 -16.76
N LEU A 141 -8.06 -5.23 -15.51
CA LEU A 141 -7.92 -6.55 -14.90
C LEU A 141 -9.23 -7.37 -15.07
N LYS A 142 -10.37 -6.79 -14.71
CA LYS A 142 -11.69 -7.43 -14.82
C LYS A 142 -12.11 -7.76 -16.25
N ARG A 143 -11.68 -6.97 -17.23
CA ARG A 143 -12.09 -7.11 -18.62
C ARG A 143 -11.16 -8.00 -19.44
N LEU A 144 -9.86 -8.00 -19.13
CA LEU A 144 -8.83 -8.58 -20.00
C LEU A 144 -8.25 -9.88 -19.50
N LEU A 145 -8.39 -10.19 -18.20
CA LEU A 145 -7.84 -11.42 -17.62
C LEU A 145 -8.92 -12.51 -17.49
N PHE A 146 -8.49 -13.75 -17.73
CA PHE A 146 -9.31 -14.93 -17.53
C PHE A 146 -9.26 -15.41 -16.07
N ALA A 147 -10.16 -16.31 -15.70
CA ALA A 147 -10.29 -16.79 -14.34
C ALA A 147 -9.04 -17.51 -13.79
N ASP A 148 -8.33 -18.23 -14.64
CA ASP A 148 -7.06 -18.90 -14.32
C ASP A 148 -5.93 -17.89 -14.07
N GLU A 149 -5.84 -16.81 -14.84
CA GLU A 149 -4.88 -15.73 -14.63
C GLU A 149 -5.15 -15.01 -13.31
N LEU A 150 -6.41 -14.73 -12.98
CA LEU A 150 -6.81 -14.12 -11.71
C LEU A 150 -6.49 -15.03 -10.52
N THR A 151 -6.70 -16.34 -10.67
CA THR A 151 -6.34 -17.32 -9.63
C THR A 151 -4.82 -17.33 -9.41
N ALA A 152 -4.04 -17.33 -10.47
CA ALA A 152 -2.60 -17.28 -10.38
C ALA A 152 -2.09 -16.00 -9.70
N ILE A 153 -2.68 -14.83 -9.99
CA ILE A 153 -2.38 -13.58 -9.30
C ILE A 153 -2.65 -13.73 -7.79
N ALA A 154 -3.84 -14.21 -7.41
CA ALA A 154 -4.21 -14.37 -6.01
C ALA A 154 -3.26 -15.32 -5.27
N ASP A 155 -2.82 -16.41 -5.91
CA ASP A 155 -1.90 -17.37 -5.32
C ASP A 155 -0.49 -16.77 -5.14
N GLU A 156 0.01 -16.00 -6.09
CA GLU A 156 1.29 -15.28 -5.99
C GLU A 156 1.26 -14.24 -4.86
N MET A 157 0.20 -13.44 -4.77
CA MET A 157 0.01 -12.46 -3.70
C MET A 157 -0.02 -13.13 -2.32
N ARG A 158 -0.72 -14.26 -2.17
CA ARG A 158 -0.74 -15.04 -0.91
C ARG A 158 0.65 -15.62 -0.58
N ALA A 159 1.35 -16.14 -1.58
CA ALA A 159 2.70 -16.69 -1.38
C ALA A 159 3.69 -15.64 -0.87
N ARG A 160 3.64 -14.40 -1.40
CA ARG A 160 4.48 -13.29 -0.91
C ARG A 160 4.18 -12.95 0.55
N ARG A 161 2.90 -12.90 0.94
CA ARG A 161 2.49 -12.66 2.34
C ARG A 161 2.97 -13.76 3.29
N GLN A 162 2.91 -15.02 2.86
CA GLN A 162 3.41 -16.14 3.66
C GLN A 162 4.92 -16.08 3.85
N SER A 163 5.68 -15.64 2.86
CA SER A 163 7.14 -15.51 2.95
C SER A 163 7.60 -14.43 3.92
N LEU A 164 6.78 -13.43 4.20
CA LEU A 164 7.06 -12.39 5.21
C LEU A 164 6.77 -12.86 6.65
N ALA A 165 5.93 -13.88 6.81
CA ALA A 165 5.53 -14.41 8.11
C ALA A 165 6.44 -15.55 8.62
N ALA A 166 7.37 -16.04 7.77
CA ALA A 166 8.28 -17.15 8.07
C ALA A 166 9.66 -16.65 8.53
#